data_475591d123379c17e0a3345785ccb8c7
#
_entry.id   475591d123379c17e0a3345785ccb8c7
#
_cell.length_a   1.000
_cell.length_b   1.000
_cell.length_c   1.000
_cell.angle_alpha   90.00
_cell.angle_beta   90.00
_cell.angle_gamma   90.00
#
_symmetry.space_group_name_H-M   'P 1'
#
loop_
_entity.id
_entity.type
_entity.pdbx_description
1 polymer ?
#
loop_
_entity_poly.entity_id
_entity_poly.type
_entity_poly.pdbx_seq_one_letter_code
_entity_poly.pdbx_strand_id
1 'polypeptide(L)'
;VALTEKICQVFKIAEGPIYFQFLLGDNGILVNEIACRLGGAYEDITIPLATGIDVLKLNIEGSLNSEYDRTWAEKFQFEPEKVCFTTQLFFCQPGLITAMTPLKILKDLPFVVDAGYNVHVGDILKPIENAGQRSGFIILKGKDSAALQENLSHLSKVLRIENEQGENLVYTLGYSG
;
A
#
# COMPACT_ATOMS: atom_id res chain seq x y z
N VAL A 1 -7.80 8.10 17.73
CA VAL A 1 -6.98 9.17 18.32
C VAL A 1 -6.70 8.89 19.79
N ALA A 2 -7.69 8.90 20.71
CA ALA A 2 -7.46 8.72 22.15
C ALA A 2 -6.67 7.45 22.54
N LEU A 3 -6.89 6.32 21.83
CA LEU A 3 -6.16 5.08 22.09
C LEU A 3 -4.69 5.18 21.68
N THR A 4 -4.40 5.78 20.52
CA THR A 4 -3.04 5.98 20.02
C THR A 4 -2.25 6.92 20.90
N GLU A 5 -2.85 8.03 21.34
CA GLU A 5 -2.25 8.98 22.29
C GLU A 5 -1.88 8.31 23.61
N LYS A 6 -2.79 7.50 24.18
CA LYS A 6 -2.52 6.77 25.41
C LYS A 6 -1.35 5.79 25.27
N ILE A 7 -1.26 5.10 24.13
CA ILE A 7 -0.16 4.17 23.84
C ILE A 7 1.16 4.94 23.74
N CYS A 8 1.20 6.05 22.99
CA CYS A 8 2.39 6.89 22.87
C CYS A 8 2.86 7.39 24.24
N GLN A 9 1.93 7.81 25.12
CA GLN A 9 2.26 8.24 26.49
C GLN A 9 2.87 7.12 27.32
N VAL A 10 2.26 5.91 27.29
CA VAL A 10 2.75 4.74 28.05
C VAL A 10 4.16 4.33 27.62
N PHE A 11 4.42 4.33 26.31
CA PHE A 11 5.72 3.96 25.74
C PHE A 11 6.70 5.15 25.67
N LYS A 12 6.28 6.35 26.11
CA LYS A 12 7.08 7.59 26.06
C LYS A 12 7.58 7.92 24.63
N ILE A 13 6.75 7.64 23.63
CA ILE A 13 7.04 7.99 22.24
C ILE A 13 6.63 9.46 22.04
N ALA A 14 7.62 10.34 21.90
CA ALA A 14 7.39 11.78 21.78
C ALA A 14 7.44 12.28 20.34
N GLU A 15 8.23 11.64 19.48
CA GLU A 15 8.51 12.10 18.11
C GLU A 15 8.75 10.91 17.17
N GLY A 16 8.68 11.19 15.88
CA GLY A 16 8.95 10.23 14.82
C GLY A 16 7.70 9.55 14.26
N PRO A 17 7.88 8.79 13.17
CA PRO A 17 6.79 8.03 12.57
C PRO A 17 6.39 6.88 13.47
N ILE A 18 5.08 6.62 13.53
CA ILE A 18 4.55 5.47 14.24
C ILE A 18 3.46 4.79 13.39
N TYR A 19 3.57 3.49 13.27
CA TYR A 19 2.59 2.63 12.63
C TYR A 19 1.76 1.93 13.70
N PHE A 20 0.44 1.93 13.53
CA PHE A 20 -0.50 1.19 14.35
C PHE A 20 -1.30 0.22 13.49
N GLN A 21 -1.37 -1.03 13.90
CA GLN A 21 -2.30 -2.00 13.35
C GLN A 21 -3.37 -2.33 14.38
N PHE A 22 -4.63 -2.21 13.96
CA PHE A 22 -5.78 -2.49 14.80
C PHE A 22 -6.60 -3.64 14.22
N LEU A 23 -7.20 -4.42 15.12
CA LEU A 23 -8.23 -5.38 14.80
C LEU A 23 -9.58 -4.80 15.27
N LEU A 24 -10.56 -4.82 14.38
CA LEU A 24 -11.93 -4.38 14.65
C LEU A 24 -12.81 -5.61 14.79
N GLY A 25 -13.52 -5.74 15.89
CA GLY A 25 -14.43 -6.84 16.15
C GLY A 25 -15.61 -6.39 17.01
N ASP A 26 -16.51 -7.29 17.34
CA ASP A 26 -17.72 -7.02 18.12
C ASP A 26 -17.41 -6.45 19.51
N ASN A 27 -16.24 -6.73 20.06
CA ASN A 27 -15.76 -6.22 21.33
C ASN A 27 -15.00 -4.89 21.23
N GLY A 28 -15.03 -4.23 20.07
CA GLY A 28 -14.38 -2.95 19.83
C GLY A 28 -13.02 -3.06 19.13
N ILE A 29 -12.13 -2.10 19.43
CA ILE A 29 -10.83 -1.96 18.78
C ILE A 29 -9.75 -2.60 19.65
N LEU A 30 -9.01 -3.54 19.08
CA LEU A 30 -7.83 -4.17 19.71
C LEU A 30 -6.56 -3.72 18.97
N VAL A 31 -5.52 -3.41 19.72
CA VAL A 31 -4.19 -3.12 19.16
C VAL A 31 -3.50 -4.45 18.84
N ASN A 32 -3.16 -4.66 17.58
CA ASN A 32 -2.43 -5.85 17.14
C ASN A 32 -0.93 -5.60 17.14
N GLU A 33 -0.49 -4.48 16.57
CA GLU A 33 0.92 -4.14 16.43
C GLU A 33 1.12 -2.63 16.54
N ILE A 34 2.26 -2.23 17.08
CA ILE A 34 2.81 -0.88 16.98
C ILE A 34 4.27 -0.97 16.53
N ALA A 35 4.71 -0.03 15.70
CA ALA A 35 6.10 0.08 15.29
C ALA A 35 6.49 1.54 15.09
N CYS A 36 7.66 1.95 15.62
CA CYS A 36 8.18 3.31 15.46
C CYS A 36 8.87 3.47 14.10
N ARG A 37 8.11 3.30 13.04
CA ARG A 37 8.51 3.43 11.62
C ARG A 37 7.30 3.66 10.74
N LEU A 38 7.54 4.00 9.48
CA LEU A 38 6.50 3.92 8.44
C LEU A 38 6.06 2.46 8.24
N GLY A 39 4.84 2.25 7.82
CA GLY A 39 4.32 0.93 7.51
C GLY A 39 5.00 0.32 6.27
N GLY A 40 4.69 -0.95 5.97
CA GLY A 40 5.27 -1.70 4.85
C GLY A 40 4.31 -1.91 3.68
N ALA A 41 3.24 -1.11 3.60
CA ALA A 41 2.24 -1.19 2.54
C ALA A 41 2.21 0.07 1.65
N TYR A 42 3.40 0.64 1.41
CA TYR A 42 3.60 1.83 0.56
C TYR A 42 2.99 3.11 1.13
N GLU A 43 3.07 3.28 2.44
CA GLU A 43 2.61 4.48 3.16
C GLU A 43 3.40 5.73 2.76
N ASP A 44 4.64 5.56 2.32
CA ASP A 44 5.48 6.60 1.71
C ASP A 44 4.88 7.19 0.42
N ILE A 45 4.00 6.45 -0.25
CA ILE A 45 3.26 6.90 -1.44
C ILE A 45 1.83 7.29 -1.06
N THR A 46 1.15 6.46 -0.27
CA THR A 46 -0.28 6.62 -0.01
C THR A 46 -0.59 7.75 0.96
N ILE A 47 0.27 8.01 1.96
CA ILE A 47 0.07 9.15 2.86
C ILE A 47 0.23 10.49 2.12
N PRO A 48 1.30 10.73 1.32
CA PRO A 48 1.36 11.93 0.48
C PRO A 48 0.17 12.10 -0.46
N LEU A 49 -0.31 11.01 -1.05
CA LEU A 49 -1.49 11.02 -1.92
C LEU A 49 -2.76 11.47 -1.17
N ALA A 50 -2.93 11.00 0.06
CA ALA A 50 -4.09 11.28 0.89
C ALA A 50 -4.03 12.66 1.57
N THR A 51 -2.84 13.14 1.90
CA THR A 51 -2.65 14.26 2.84
C THR A 51 -1.82 15.41 2.28
N GLY A 52 -1.08 15.18 1.19
CA GLY A 52 -0.07 16.11 0.69
C GLY A 52 1.22 16.19 1.53
N ILE A 53 1.34 15.35 2.57
CA ILE A 53 2.50 15.36 3.47
C ILE A 53 3.48 14.27 3.06
N ASP A 54 4.70 14.66 2.70
CA ASP A 54 5.80 13.74 2.41
C ASP A 54 6.39 13.19 3.72
N VAL A 55 5.79 12.10 4.21
CA VAL A 55 6.19 11.46 5.47
C VAL A 55 7.57 10.82 5.39
N LEU A 56 8.00 10.38 4.20
CA LEU A 56 9.34 9.83 4.01
C LEU A 56 10.40 10.92 4.17
N LYS A 57 10.18 12.07 3.52
CA LYS A 57 11.04 13.24 3.66
C LYS A 57 11.13 13.70 5.11
N LEU A 58 9.99 13.86 5.80
CA LEU A 58 9.94 14.22 7.20
C LEU A 58 10.74 13.26 8.09
N ASN A 59 10.62 11.96 7.83
CA ASN A 59 11.36 10.94 8.59
C ASN A 59 12.87 11.03 8.37
N ILE A 60 13.30 11.22 7.12
CA ILE A 60 14.73 11.38 6.77
C ILE A 60 15.29 12.64 7.41
N GLU A 61 14.63 13.78 7.23
CA GLU A 61 15.08 15.07 7.76
C GLU A 61 15.13 15.08 9.30
N GLY A 62 14.10 14.52 9.96
CA GLY A 62 14.09 14.40 11.41
C GLY A 62 15.21 13.50 11.94
N SER A 63 15.49 12.40 11.25
CA SER A 63 16.56 11.48 11.63
C SER A 63 17.96 12.10 11.45
N LEU A 64 18.15 12.94 10.44
CA LEU A 64 19.43 13.62 10.16
C LEU A 64 19.68 14.82 11.09
N ASN A 65 18.64 15.57 11.40
CA ASN A 65 18.74 16.82 12.15
C ASN A 65 18.44 16.66 13.66
N SER A 66 18.05 15.46 14.09
CA SER A 66 17.58 15.17 15.46
C SER A 66 16.35 15.99 15.89
N GLU A 67 15.67 16.62 14.93
CA GLU A 67 14.44 17.39 15.14
C GLU A 67 13.52 17.21 13.94
N TYR A 68 12.21 17.10 14.22
CA TYR A 68 11.19 17.01 13.17
C TYR A 68 10.57 18.38 12.90
N ASP A 69 10.45 18.75 11.62
CA ASP A 69 9.64 19.90 11.23
C ASP A 69 8.17 19.64 11.62
N ARG A 70 7.62 20.54 12.45
CA ARG A 70 6.24 20.46 12.94
C ARG A 70 5.29 21.42 12.23
N THR A 71 5.81 22.27 11.35
CA THR A 71 5.00 23.31 10.68
C THR A 71 3.90 22.74 9.79
N TRP A 72 4.07 21.51 9.31
CA TRP A 72 3.06 20.81 8.55
C TRP A 72 1.79 20.54 9.35
N ALA A 73 1.92 20.28 10.66
CA ALA A 73 0.78 19.95 11.52
C ALA A 73 -0.22 21.10 11.65
N GLU A 74 0.26 22.34 11.58
CA GLU A 74 -0.58 23.54 11.64
C GLU A 74 -1.42 23.74 10.37
N LYS A 75 -0.94 23.21 9.24
CA LYS A 75 -1.56 23.33 7.91
C LYS A 75 -2.33 22.08 7.49
N PHE A 76 -2.20 21.01 8.27
CA PHE A 76 -2.78 19.74 7.94
C PHE A 76 -4.31 19.74 8.10
N GLN A 77 -5.01 19.42 7.00
CA GLN A 77 -6.44 19.18 6.99
C GLN A 77 -6.69 17.88 6.21
N PHE A 78 -7.12 16.86 6.92
CA PHE A 78 -7.48 15.59 6.29
C PHE A 78 -8.95 15.62 5.88
N GLU A 79 -9.19 15.50 4.58
CA GLU A 79 -10.52 15.47 3.97
C GLU A 79 -10.72 14.11 3.28
N PRO A 80 -11.10 13.06 4.02
CA PRO A 80 -11.16 11.69 3.49
C PRO A 80 -12.11 11.53 2.30
N GLU A 81 -13.16 12.32 2.20
CA GLU A 81 -14.10 12.30 1.09
C GLU A 81 -13.51 12.78 -0.25
N LYS A 82 -12.39 13.49 -0.22
CA LYS A 82 -11.69 13.95 -1.43
C LYS A 82 -10.66 12.96 -1.94
N VAL A 83 -10.43 11.89 -1.21
CA VAL A 83 -9.35 10.94 -1.50
C VAL A 83 -9.93 9.56 -1.73
N CYS A 84 -9.86 9.09 -2.97
CA CYS A 84 -10.30 7.75 -3.33
C CYS A 84 -9.16 6.99 -4.01
N PHE A 85 -8.54 6.06 -3.29
CA PHE A 85 -7.49 5.20 -3.82
C PHE A 85 -7.52 3.82 -3.15
N THR A 86 -6.82 2.87 -3.74
CA THR A 86 -6.59 1.54 -3.16
C THR A 86 -5.18 1.07 -3.48
N THR A 87 -4.58 0.34 -2.54
CA THR A 87 -3.33 -0.40 -2.76
C THR A 87 -3.68 -1.87 -2.93
N GLN A 88 -3.44 -2.40 -4.12
CA GLN A 88 -3.58 -3.82 -4.41
C GLN A 88 -2.22 -4.50 -4.24
N LEU A 89 -2.09 -5.30 -3.19
CA LEU A 89 -0.97 -6.23 -3.01
C LEU A 89 -1.39 -7.55 -3.67
N PHE A 90 -0.77 -7.93 -4.77
CA PHE A 90 -1.20 -9.10 -5.50
C PHE A 90 -0.23 -10.26 -5.39
N PHE A 91 -0.78 -11.44 -5.54
CA PHE A 91 -0.10 -12.72 -5.47
C PHE A 91 -0.36 -13.52 -6.74
N CYS A 92 0.48 -14.51 -7.01
CA CYS A 92 0.33 -15.39 -8.15
C CYS A 92 0.22 -16.85 -7.71
N GLN A 93 -0.44 -17.65 -8.56
CA GLN A 93 -0.44 -19.11 -8.46
C GLN A 93 0.98 -19.66 -8.66
N PRO A 94 1.28 -20.85 -8.11
CA PRO A 94 2.55 -21.52 -8.37
C PRO A 94 2.76 -21.78 -9.86
N GLY A 95 4.00 -21.63 -10.33
CA GLY A 95 4.36 -21.87 -11.73
C GLY A 95 5.64 -21.15 -12.14
N LEU A 96 6.16 -21.49 -13.32
CA LEU A 96 7.27 -20.78 -13.96
C LEU A 96 6.73 -19.53 -14.65
N ILE A 97 7.30 -18.37 -14.37
CA ILE A 97 6.96 -17.11 -15.04
C ILE A 97 7.70 -17.07 -16.39
N THR A 98 6.96 -17.02 -17.49
CA THR A 98 7.52 -16.92 -18.85
C THR A 98 7.32 -15.56 -19.50
N ALA A 99 6.26 -14.83 -19.08
CA ALA A 99 5.98 -13.49 -19.57
C ALA A 99 5.29 -12.64 -18.48
N MET A 100 5.46 -11.33 -18.58
CA MET A 100 4.83 -10.36 -17.67
C MET A 100 4.41 -9.12 -18.44
N THR A 101 3.30 -8.50 -18.07
CA THR A 101 2.96 -7.16 -18.58
C THR A 101 4.11 -6.21 -18.24
N PRO A 102 4.68 -5.49 -19.22
CA PRO A 102 5.73 -4.51 -18.95
C PRO A 102 5.27 -3.48 -17.93
N LEU A 103 6.10 -3.21 -16.91
CA LEU A 103 5.75 -2.27 -15.83
C LEU A 103 5.38 -0.88 -16.35
N LYS A 104 6.02 -0.47 -17.45
CA LYS A 104 5.70 0.80 -18.12
C LYS A 104 4.24 0.86 -18.57
N ILE A 105 3.69 -0.23 -19.11
CA ILE A 105 2.27 -0.28 -19.55
C ILE A 105 1.33 -0.06 -18.36
N LEU A 106 1.65 -0.63 -17.20
CA LEU A 106 0.86 -0.43 -15.98
C LEU A 106 0.94 1.01 -15.48
N LYS A 107 2.16 1.58 -15.45
CA LYS A 107 2.39 2.95 -14.98
C LYS A 107 1.86 4.02 -15.93
N ASP A 108 1.71 3.72 -17.21
CA ASP A 108 1.12 4.62 -18.21
C ASP A 108 -0.44 4.69 -18.13
N LEU A 109 -1.08 3.81 -17.35
CA LEU A 109 -2.53 3.87 -17.12
C LEU A 109 -2.86 5.11 -16.27
N PRO A 110 -3.79 5.98 -16.69
CA PRO A 110 -4.02 7.30 -16.06
C PRO A 110 -4.53 7.23 -14.62
N PHE A 111 -5.06 6.09 -14.21
CA PHE A 111 -5.55 5.82 -12.87
C PHE A 111 -4.55 5.09 -11.98
N VAL A 112 -3.38 4.69 -12.49
CA VAL A 112 -2.31 4.11 -11.70
C VAL A 112 -1.44 5.22 -11.14
N VAL A 113 -1.24 5.22 -9.83
CA VAL A 113 -0.37 6.14 -9.11
C VAL A 113 1.05 5.60 -9.11
N ASP A 114 1.21 4.34 -8.76
CA ASP A 114 2.46 3.60 -8.85
C ASP A 114 2.21 2.09 -8.92
N ALA A 115 3.21 1.35 -9.40
CA ALA A 115 3.18 -0.10 -9.51
C ALA A 115 4.60 -0.66 -9.46
N GLY A 116 4.72 -1.92 -8.98
CA GLY A 116 5.98 -2.62 -8.94
C GLY A 116 5.80 -4.14 -8.87
N TYR A 117 6.78 -4.86 -9.38
CA TYR A 117 6.89 -6.30 -9.29
C TYR A 117 7.98 -6.70 -8.28
N ASN A 118 7.72 -7.76 -7.52
CA ASN A 118 8.69 -8.42 -6.65
C ASN A 118 9.20 -9.74 -7.28
N VAL A 119 8.76 -10.04 -8.48
CA VAL A 119 9.07 -11.26 -9.24
C VAL A 119 9.54 -10.90 -10.63
N HIS A 120 10.21 -11.83 -11.31
CA HIS A 120 10.81 -11.63 -12.63
C HIS A 120 10.46 -12.81 -13.56
N VAL A 121 10.59 -12.59 -14.86
CA VAL A 121 10.54 -13.69 -15.84
C VAL A 121 11.68 -14.66 -15.53
N GLY A 122 11.35 -15.97 -15.48
CA GLY A 122 12.25 -17.04 -15.09
C GLY A 122 12.12 -17.49 -13.63
N ASP A 123 11.40 -16.74 -12.78
CA ASP A 123 11.14 -17.16 -11.41
C ASP A 123 10.16 -18.34 -11.37
N ILE A 124 10.40 -19.28 -10.45
CA ILE A 124 9.50 -20.39 -10.15
C ILE A 124 8.75 -20.05 -8.86
N LEU A 125 7.48 -19.74 -8.98
CA LEU A 125 6.61 -19.42 -7.86
C LEU A 125 6.19 -20.69 -7.12
N LYS A 126 6.22 -20.61 -5.79
CA LYS A 126 5.76 -21.67 -4.88
C LYS A 126 4.38 -21.32 -4.31
N PRO A 127 3.66 -22.28 -3.70
CA PRO A 127 2.46 -22.01 -2.95
C PRO A 127 2.69 -20.90 -1.90
N ILE A 128 1.67 -20.04 -1.72
CA ILE A 128 1.76 -18.91 -0.79
C ILE A 128 1.68 -19.43 0.65
N GLU A 129 2.68 -19.11 1.45
CA GLU A 129 2.77 -19.45 2.87
C GLU A 129 2.68 -18.21 3.76
N ASN A 130 3.06 -17.04 3.24
CA ASN A 130 3.07 -15.79 3.99
C ASN A 130 2.99 -14.56 3.08
N ALA A 131 2.71 -13.40 3.68
CA ALA A 131 2.57 -12.13 2.97
C ALA A 131 3.87 -11.62 2.30
N GLY A 132 5.04 -12.12 2.68
CA GLY A 132 6.32 -11.78 2.05
C GLY A 132 6.46 -12.30 0.62
N GLN A 133 5.63 -13.28 0.23
CA GLN A 133 5.61 -13.87 -1.11
C GLN A 133 4.71 -13.09 -2.09
N ARG A 134 4.34 -11.85 -1.77
CA ARG A 134 3.59 -10.99 -2.71
C ARG A 134 4.36 -10.82 -4.01
N SER A 135 3.66 -10.97 -5.14
CA SER A 135 4.26 -10.87 -6.47
C SER A 135 4.43 -9.42 -6.93
N GLY A 136 3.74 -8.49 -6.30
CA GLY A 136 3.88 -7.07 -6.56
C GLY A 136 2.79 -6.22 -5.90
N PHE A 137 2.76 -4.96 -6.31
CA PHE A 137 1.76 -3.99 -5.85
C PHE A 137 1.33 -3.08 -6.98
N ILE A 138 0.13 -2.53 -6.87
CA ILE A 138 -0.37 -1.45 -7.72
C ILE A 138 -1.23 -0.52 -6.86
N ILE A 139 -0.96 0.78 -6.94
CA ILE A 139 -1.76 1.81 -6.28
C ILE A 139 -2.62 2.48 -7.33
N LEU A 140 -3.92 2.41 -7.14
CA LEU A 140 -4.93 2.98 -8.02
C LEU A 140 -5.63 4.15 -7.36
N LYS A 141 -6.02 5.14 -8.17
CA LYS A 141 -6.88 6.25 -7.75
C LYS A 141 -8.15 6.31 -8.60
N GLY A 142 -9.21 6.85 -8.04
CA GLY A 142 -10.46 7.15 -8.72
C GLY A 142 -11.04 8.45 -8.20
N LYS A 143 -11.97 9.04 -8.94
CA LYS A 143 -12.74 10.22 -8.46
C LYS A 143 -13.72 9.84 -7.34
N ASP A 144 -14.16 8.58 -7.33
CA ASP A 144 -15.09 7.99 -6.37
C ASP A 144 -14.91 6.46 -6.34
N SER A 145 -15.65 5.78 -5.48
CA SER A 145 -15.61 4.33 -5.33
C SER A 145 -16.03 3.57 -6.60
N ALA A 146 -17.00 4.08 -7.36
CA ALA A 146 -17.45 3.44 -8.60
C ALA A 146 -16.36 3.50 -9.67
N ALA A 147 -15.73 4.67 -9.86
CA ALA A 147 -14.60 4.83 -10.77
C ALA A 147 -13.40 3.97 -10.36
N LEU A 148 -13.16 3.83 -9.05
CA LEU A 148 -12.09 2.96 -8.55
C LEU A 148 -12.34 1.49 -8.89
N GLN A 149 -13.60 1.03 -8.79
CA GLN A 149 -14.02 -0.32 -9.15
C GLN A 149 -13.88 -0.60 -10.65
N GLU A 150 -14.25 0.40 -11.50
CA GLU A 150 -14.05 0.32 -12.95
C GLU A 150 -12.56 0.23 -13.30
N ASN A 151 -11.72 1.05 -12.65
CA ASN A 151 -10.27 1.04 -12.84
C ASN A 151 -9.65 -0.30 -12.42
N LEU A 152 -10.11 -0.87 -11.32
CA LEU A 152 -9.67 -2.20 -10.86
C LEU A 152 -10.07 -3.29 -11.86
N SER A 153 -11.29 -3.23 -12.38
CA SER A 153 -11.77 -4.14 -13.43
C SER A 153 -10.97 -4.00 -14.74
N HIS A 154 -10.59 -2.78 -15.10
CA HIS A 154 -9.69 -2.55 -16.25
C HIS A 154 -8.31 -3.14 -15.99
N LEU A 155 -7.72 -2.84 -14.83
CA LEU A 155 -6.40 -3.35 -14.44
C LEU A 155 -6.35 -4.88 -14.51
N SER A 156 -7.36 -5.58 -14.03
CA SER A 156 -7.41 -7.04 -14.02
C SER A 156 -7.35 -7.69 -15.42
N LYS A 157 -7.69 -6.92 -16.47
CA LYS A 157 -7.56 -7.36 -17.86
C LYS A 157 -6.18 -7.08 -18.45
N VAL A 158 -5.47 -6.09 -17.92
CA VAL A 158 -4.15 -5.65 -18.41
C VAL A 158 -3.01 -6.34 -17.67
N LEU A 159 -3.15 -6.52 -16.35
CA LEU A 159 -2.12 -7.17 -15.52
C LEU A 159 -2.08 -8.66 -15.79
N ARG A 160 -0.99 -9.11 -16.38
CA ARG A 160 -0.74 -10.52 -16.67
C ARG A 160 0.67 -10.89 -16.22
N ILE A 161 0.76 -12.05 -15.59
CA ILE A 161 2.00 -12.79 -15.31
C ILE A 161 1.71 -14.20 -15.79
N GLU A 162 2.38 -14.64 -16.83
CA GLU A 162 2.00 -15.83 -17.59
C GLU A 162 2.97 -16.98 -17.38
N ASN A 163 2.43 -18.21 -17.38
CA ASN A 163 3.20 -19.43 -17.41
C ASN A 163 3.49 -19.87 -18.87
N GLU A 164 4.13 -21.05 -19.06
CA GLU A 164 4.47 -21.62 -20.37
C GLU A 164 3.24 -21.91 -21.23
N GLN A 165 2.06 -22.08 -20.64
CA GLN A 165 0.79 -22.32 -21.33
C GLN A 165 0.07 -21.01 -21.69
N GLY A 166 0.62 -19.84 -21.34
CA GLY A 166 0.01 -18.53 -21.54
C GLY A 166 -1.14 -18.23 -20.55
N GLU A 167 -1.26 -19.02 -19.49
CA GLU A 167 -2.26 -18.81 -18.45
C GLU A 167 -1.80 -17.70 -17.51
N ASN A 168 -2.72 -16.81 -17.12
CA ASN A 168 -2.42 -15.74 -16.15
C ASN A 168 -2.37 -16.31 -14.75
N LEU A 169 -1.21 -16.25 -14.14
CA LEU A 169 -0.96 -16.71 -12.77
C LEU A 169 -1.48 -15.76 -11.69
N VAL A 170 -1.78 -14.50 -12.01
CA VAL A 170 -2.24 -13.52 -11.03
C VAL A 170 -3.58 -13.96 -10.43
N TYR A 171 -3.66 -14.04 -9.10
CA TYR A 171 -4.94 -14.22 -8.43
C TYR A 171 -5.85 -13.01 -8.70
N THR A 172 -7.16 -13.26 -8.73
CA THR A 172 -8.14 -12.20 -8.99
C THR A 172 -7.92 -11.02 -8.06
N LEU A 173 -7.70 -9.85 -8.66
CA LEU A 173 -7.72 -8.59 -7.93
C LEU A 173 -9.16 -8.31 -7.54
N GLY A 174 -9.41 -8.02 -6.28
CA GLY A 174 -10.78 -7.82 -5.83
C GLY A 174 -10.86 -7.00 -4.56
N TYR A 175 -11.96 -6.28 -4.44
CA TYR A 175 -12.47 -5.77 -3.19
C TYR A 175 -13.30 -6.92 -2.58
N SER A 176 -12.85 -7.50 -1.47
CA SER A 176 -13.77 -8.15 -0.55
C SER A 176 -14.47 -7.02 0.20
N GLY A 177 -15.65 -6.63 -0.29
CA GLY A 177 -16.52 -5.71 0.42
C GLY A 177 -17.02 -6.31 1.70
#